data_afc319e81daf1c8c2b4ae6ac8be13981
#
_entry.id   afc319e81daf1c8c2b4ae6ac8be13981
#
_cell.length_a   1.000
_cell.length_b   1.000
_cell.length_c   1.000
_cell.angle_alpha   90.00
_cell.angle_beta   90.00
_cell.angle_gamma   90.00
#
_symmetry.space_group_name_H-M   'P 1'
#
loop_
_entity.id
_entity.type
_entity.pdbx_description
1 polymer ?
#
loop_
_entity_poly.entity_id
_entity_poly.type
_entity_poly.pdbx_seq_one_letter_code
_entity_poly.pdbx_strand_id
1 'polypeptide(L)'
;VTNNEELYYIYAEENELSALDVTHCPKLIWLSANGNKLESIDLTACSDLYNLNLSENLLSSIDLSVCNDLGPCRLSNNNLEEIIMPSEGVAPTTTLDVKNNKLTISTLPEKTLGMSSASRLTYAPQAPYVLPKDITAGTVVDLSSELKAFGVSDKEETTTYTWRLKTSGTALQKDVDYTEKDGVFTFTGTELADSVYCVMATAAYPKFTGTANMFKTTNVHITVPAGVDENTVSSRIITTGNGLIKVLNAENNDMIEVFSLNGALVTTRKVSENMETIKVVPGSYIVKIGNKRCSVIVP
;
A
#
# COMPACT_ATOMS: atom_id res chain seq x y z
N VAL A 1 36.05 4.80 -10.48
CA VAL A 1 37.22 5.74 -10.29
C VAL A 1 38.09 5.32 -9.12
N THR A 2 38.51 4.07 -9.13
CA THR A 2 39.45 3.51 -8.16
C THR A 2 40.80 4.28 -8.22
N ASN A 3 41.37 4.65 -7.10
CA ASN A 3 42.64 5.41 -6.95
C ASN A 3 42.56 6.93 -7.22
N ASN A 4 41.42 7.57 -7.03
CA ASN A 4 41.29 9.02 -7.15
C ASN A 4 40.87 9.68 -5.82
N GLU A 5 41.69 9.51 -4.78
CA GLU A 5 41.40 10.00 -3.43
C GLU A 5 41.24 11.53 -3.34
N GLU A 6 41.83 12.26 -4.29
CA GLU A 6 41.75 13.72 -4.39
C GLU A 6 40.63 14.21 -5.33
N LEU A 7 39.67 13.35 -5.73
CA LEU A 7 38.61 13.74 -6.64
C LEU A 7 37.49 14.47 -5.90
N TYR A 8 37.16 15.69 -6.35
CA TYR A 8 36.15 16.57 -5.77
C TYR A 8 34.84 16.58 -6.58
N TYR A 9 34.91 16.39 -7.89
CA TYR A 9 33.79 16.56 -8.81
C TYR A 9 33.72 15.43 -9.82
N ILE A 10 32.54 14.85 -9.98
CA ILE A 10 32.24 13.88 -11.04
C ILE A 10 31.03 14.39 -11.82
N TYR A 11 31.20 14.55 -13.13
CA TYR A 11 30.15 14.85 -14.10
C TYR A 11 30.10 13.71 -15.11
N ALA A 12 29.07 12.88 -15.03
CA ALA A 12 28.91 11.66 -15.83
C ALA A 12 27.46 11.49 -16.31
N GLU A 13 26.77 12.62 -16.50
CA GLU A 13 25.37 12.67 -16.90
C GLU A 13 25.17 12.10 -18.30
N GLU A 14 23.94 11.64 -18.58
CA GLU A 14 23.46 11.21 -19.91
C GLU A 14 24.41 10.21 -20.59
N ASN A 15 24.78 9.15 -19.88
CA ASN A 15 25.60 8.04 -20.37
C ASN A 15 24.86 6.70 -20.22
N GLU A 16 25.55 5.61 -20.46
CA GLU A 16 25.01 4.25 -20.34
C GLU A 16 25.65 3.49 -19.16
N LEU A 17 26.11 4.21 -18.14
CA LEU A 17 26.77 3.60 -16.99
C LEU A 17 25.83 2.69 -16.23
N SER A 18 26.17 1.42 -16.09
CA SER A 18 25.48 0.46 -15.22
C SER A 18 26.12 0.33 -13.83
N ALA A 19 27.32 0.86 -13.65
CA ALA A 19 28.02 0.91 -12.38
C ALA A 19 28.95 2.14 -12.33
N LEU A 20 29.10 2.71 -11.14
CA LEU A 20 30.02 3.80 -10.86
C LEU A 20 30.63 3.56 -9.47
N ASP A 21 31.93 3.25 -9.42
CA ASP A 21 32.65 3.04 -8.17
C ASP A 21 33.24 4.35 -7.67
N VAL A 22 32.80 4.83 -6.52
CA VAL A 22 33.24 6.03 -5.82
C VAL A 22 33.75 5.72 -4.40
N THR A 23 33.94 4.45 -4.05
CA THR A 23 34.36 3.99 -2.72
C THR A 23 35.77 4.49 -2.32
N HIS A 24 36.53 5.01 -3.28
CA HIS A 24 37.88 5.58 -3.06
C HIS A 24 37.92 7.09 -3.32
N CYS A 25 36.78 7.79 -3.15
CA CYS A 25 36.67 9.23 -3.38
C CYS A 25 36.20 9.99 -2.12
N PRO A 26 36.97 9.97 -1.01
CA PRO A 26 36.50 10.54 0.27
C PRO A 26 36.31 12.06 0.23
N LYS A 27 36.97 12.77 -0.72
CA LYS A 27 36.87 14.22 -0.89
C LYS A 27 35.80 14.64 -1.93
N LEU A 28 34.92 13.71 -2.34
CA LEU A 28 33.91 13.99 -3.34
C LEU A 28 32.83 14.92 -2.77
N ILE A 29 32.73 16.13 -3.35
CA ILE A 29 31.76 17.17 -2.97
C ILE A 29 30.58 17.19 -3.94
N TRP A 30 30.81 16.87 -5.20
CA TRP A 30 29.82 16.94 -6.25
C TRP A 30 29.80 15.67 -7.08
N LEU A 31 28.63 15.02 -7.14
CA LEU A 31 28.40 13.86 -7.98
C LEU A 31 27.14 14.09 -8.84
N SER A 32 27.30 14.14 -10.13
CA SER A 32 26.23 14.17 -11.11
C SER A 32 26.38 13.00 -12.07
N ALA A 33 25.46 12.05 -12.00
CA ALA A 33 25.40 10.86 -12.87
C ALA A 33 23.94 10.55 -13.24
N ASN A 34 23.12 11.59 -13.40
CA ASN A 34 21.74 11.43 -13.87
C ASN A 34 21.69 10.94 -15.32
N GLY A 35 20.58 10.31 -15.72
CA GLY A 35 20.39 9.79 -17.06
C GLY A 35 21.34 8.62 -17.38
N ASN A 36 21.48 7.67 -16.45
CA ASN A 36 22.30 6.47 -16.60
C ASN A 36 21.49 5.20 -16.32
N LYS A 37 22.15 4.06 -16.15
CA LYS A 37 21.53 2.75 -15.86
C LYS A 37 22.03 2.16 -14.53
N LEU A 38 22.34 3.05 -13.54
CA LEU A 38 22.83 2.61 -12.24
C LEU A 38 21.72 1.90 -11.45
N GLU A 39 21.97 0.66 -11.06
CA GLU A 39 21.06 -0.12 -10.19
C GLU A 39 21.40 0.05 -8.71
N SER A 40 22.65 0.41 -8.39
CA SER A 40 23.13 0.71 -7.05
C SER A 40 24.33 1.65 -7.11
N ILE A 41 24.64 2.30 -5.97
CA ILE A 41 25.87 3.07 -5.77
C ILE A 41 26.25 3.01 -4.30
N ASP A 42 27.53 2.84 -4.01
CA ASP A 42 28.08 2.88 -2.65
C ASP A 42 28.69 4.26 -2.39
N LEU A 43 28.07 5.02 -1.48
CA LEU A 43 28.49 6.36 -1.07
C LEU A 43 29.13 6.39 0.31
N THR A 44 29.40 5.24 0.94
CA THR A 44 29.90 5.13 2.33
C THR A 44 31.24 5.85 2.56
N ALA A 45 32.04 6.08 1.52
CA ALA A 45 33.26 6.86 1.60
C ALA A 45 33.08 8.36 1.35
N CYS A 46 31.88 8.83 0.93
CA CYS A 46 31.67 10.18 0.42
C CYS A 46 31.01 11.10 1.48
N SER A 47 31.64 11.23 2.66
CA SER A 47 31.11 12.04 3.77
C SER A 47 31.01 13.53 3.47
N ASP A 48 31.87 14.05 2.58
CA ASP A 48 31.93 15.48 2.22
C ASP A 48 30.94 15.83 1.08
N LEU A 49 30.09 14.87 0.68
CA LEU A 49 29.19 15.05 -0.45
C LEU A 49 28.12 16.10 -0.16
N TYR A 50 28.18 17.19 -0.95
CA TYR A 50 27.26 18.32 -0.85
C TYR A 50 26.19 18.32 -1.94
N ASN A 51 26.56 18.03 -3.20
CA ASN A 51 25.62 18.00 -4.31
C ASN A 51 25.54 16.59 -4.92
N LEU A 52 24.34 16.03 -4.93
CA LEU A 52 24.09 14.71 -5.48
C LEU A 52 22.95 14.76 -6.50
N ASN A 53 23.24 14.34 -7.73
CA ASN A 53 22.24 14.14 -8.77
C ASN A 53 22.36 12.73 -9.37
N LEU A 54 21.46 11.83 -8.97
CA LEU A 54 21.32 10.48 -9.49
C LEU A 54 19.93 10.26 -10.09
N SER A 55 19.24 11.33 -10.47
CA SER A 55 17.93 11.21 -11.12
C SER A 55 18.02 10.42 -12.43
N GLU A 56 16.88 9.80 -12.84
CA GLU A 56 16.81 9.04 -14.10
C GLU A 56 17.84 7.91 -14.17
N ASN A 57 17.81 7.03 -13.14
CA ASN A 57 18.57 5.80 -13.03
C ASN A 57 17.64 4.63 -12.65
N LEU A 58 18.19 3.49 -12.24
CA LEU A 58 17.45 2.28 -11.89
C LEU A 58 17.60 1.90 -10.40
N LEU A 59 18.01 2.85 -9.54
CA LEU A 59 18.28 2.61 -8.12
C LEU A 59 17.04 2.08 -7.40
N SER A 60 17.18 0.97 -6.66
CA SER A 60 16.12 0.41 -5.81
C SER A 60 16.23 0.87 -4.35
N SER A 61 17.41 1.21 -3.89
CA SER A 61 17.70 1.79 -2.59
C SER A 61 18.91 2.72 -2.67
N ILE A 62 19.05 3.59 -1.67
CA ILE A 62 20.26 4.43 -1.52
C ILE A 62 20.55 4.64 -0.04
N ASP A 63 21.84 4.54 0.32
CA ASP A 63 22.32 4.85 1.65
C ASP A 63 23.03 6.21 1.63
N LEU A 64 22.45 7.19 2.32
CA LEU A 64 22.98 8.54 2.50
C LEU A 64 23.42 8.78 3.95
N SER A 65 23.55 7.71 4.76
CA SER A 65 23.76 7.79 6.22
C SER A 65 25.02 8.58 6.63
N VAL A 66 26.01 8.66 5.76
CA VAL A 66 27.25 9.42 6.00
C VAL A 66 27.24 10.85 5.44
N CYS A 67 26.23 11.21 4.62
CA CYS A 67 26.20 12.46 3.86
C CYS A 67 25.47 13.57 4.65
N ASN A 68 26.05 14.02 5.76
CA ASN A 68 25.40 14.98 6.67
C ASN A 68 25.25 16.39 6.08
N ASP A 69 26.13 16.78 5.17
CA ASP A 69 26.21 18.14 4.61
C ASP A 69 25.50 18.28 3.25
N LEU A 70 24.61 17.32 2.90
CA LEU A 70 23.88 17.40 1.64
C LEU A 70 23.13 18.72 1.49
N GLY A 71 23.37 19.40 0.38
CA GLY A 71 22.58 20.50 -0.14
C GLY A 71 21.49 19.99 -1.12
N PRO A 72 21.64 20.25 -2.44
CA PRO A 72 20.75 19.66 -3.42
C PRO A 72 20.96 18.16 -3.61
N CYS A 73 19.94 17.36 -3.34
CA CYS A 73 19.92 15.92 -3.57
C CYS A 73 18.76 15.56 -4.50
N ARG A 74 19.08 15.07 -5.69
CA ARG A 74 18.09 14.70 -6.73
C ARG A 74 18.17 13.21 -7.00
N LEU A 75 17.07 12.52 -6.69
CA LEU A 75 16.90 11.06 -6.81
C LEU A 75 15.62 10.71 -7.58
N SER A 76 15.00 11.70 -8.23
CA SER A 76 13.74 11.49 -8.97
C SER A 76 13.91 10.53 -10.14
N ASN A 77 12.80 9.87 -10.54
CA ASN A 77 12.79 8.92 -11.67
C ASN A 77 13.76 7.75 -11.47
N ASN A 78 13.62 7.05 -10.35
CA ASN A 78 14.30 5.81 -10.02
C ASN A 78 13.28 4.73 -9.60
N ASN A 79 13.75 3.65 -9.02
CA ASN A 79 12.92 2.57 -8.47
C ASN A 79 12.99 2.50 -6.94
N LEU A 80 13.33 3.61 -6.26
CA LEU A 80 13.62 3.61 -4.82
C LEU A 80 12.41 3.16 -4.00
N GLU A 81 12.63 2.14 -3.19
CA GLU A 81 11.71 1.63 -2.17
C GLU A 81 12.18 2.03 -0.77
N GLU A 82 13.49 2.36 -0.62
CA GLU A 82 14.11 2.75 0.63
C GLU A 82 15.18 3.83 0.42
N ILE A 83 15.26 4.77 1.37
CA ILE A 83 16.34 5.75 1.49
C ILE A 83 16.79 5.77 2.94
N ILE A 84 18.05 5.44 3.19
CA ILE A 84 18.66 5.56 4.52
C ILE A 84 19.22 6.97 4.65
N MET A 85 18.65 7.76 5.54
CA MET A 85 19.09 9.13 5.80
C MET A 85 20.08 9.19 6.97
N PRO A 86 20.90 10.26 7.10
CA PRO A 86 21.78 10.44 8.26
C PRO A 86 20.98 10.46 9.58
N SER A 87 21.44 9.71 10.59
CA SER A 87 20.76 9.62 11.90
C SER A 87 20.72 10.94 12.66
N GLU A 88 21.75 11.77 12.51
CA GLU A 88 21.84 13.12 13.10
C GLU A 88 21.05 14.17 12.30
N GLY A 89 20.39 13.72 11.22
CA GLY A 89 19.69 14.59 10.28
C GLY A 89 20.58 15.16 9.20
N VAL A 90 20.01 16.00 8.36
CA VAL A 90 20.70 16.66 7.25
C VAL A 90 20.78 18.18 7.48
N ALA A 91 21.67 18.85 6.73
CA ALA A 91 21.78 20.30 6.80
C ALA A 91 20.42 21.00 6.55
N PRO A 92 20.10 22.09 7.28
CA PRO A 92 18.83 22.82 7.08
C PRO A 92 18.61 23.33 5.65
N THR A 93 19.69 23.45 4.88
CA THR A 93 19.68 23.87 3.46
C THR A 93 19.36 22.74 2.49
N THR A 94 19.35 21.49 2.95
CA THR A 94 19.09 20.31 2.12
C THR A 94 17.77 20.43 1.37
N THR A 95 17.83 20.18 0.07
CA THR A 95 16.65 19.97 -0.78
C THR A 95 16.66 18.55 -1.32
N LEU A 96 15.58 17.84 -1.17
CA LEU A 96 15.47 16.43 -1.57
C LEU A 96 14.33 16.25 -2.58
N ASP A 97 14.67 15.78 -3.78
CA ASP A 97 13.69 15.41 -4.81
C ASP A 97 13.70 13.90 -5.01
N VAL A 98 12.63 13.25 -4.54
CA VAL A 98 12.43 11.79 -4.61
C VAL A 98 11.16 11.41 -5.36
N LYS A 99 10.58 12.32 -6.13
CA LYS A 99 9.38 12.04 -6.92
C LYS A 99 9.61 10.93 -7.96
N ASN A 100 8.54 10.30 -8.42
CA ASN A 100 8.58 9.23 -9.42
C ASN A 100 9.49 8.06 -9.00
N ASN A 101 9.31 7.60 -7.77
CA ASN A 101 9.93 6.41 -7.20
C ASN A 101 8.84 5.43 -6.72
N LYS A 102 9.18 4.45 -5.91
CA LYS A 102 8.27 3.47 -5.31
C LYS A 102 8.18 3.63 -3.79
N LEU A 103 8.54 4.81 -3.26
CA LEU A 103 8.44 5.10 -1.84
C LEU A 103 6.98 5.14 -1.41
N THR A 104 6.70 4.66 -0.21
CA THR A 104 5.38 4.67 0.41
C THR A 104 5.28 5.75 1.49
N ILE A 105 4.12 5.88 2.13
CA ILE A 105 3.96 6.82 3.26
C ILE A 105 4.93 6.47 4.39
N SER A 106 5.16 5.17 4.63
CA SER A 106 6.04 4.68 5.69
C SER A 106 7.53 4.73 5.36
N THR A 107 7.91 4.83 4.07
CA THR A 107 9.32 4.83 3.64
C THR A 107 9.81 6.18 3.09
N LEU A 108 8.90 7.14 2.95
CA LEU A 108 9.27 8.52 2.59
C LEU A 108 10.06 9.20 3.71
N PRO A 109 11.10 9.98 3.38
CA PRO A 109 11.87 10.73 4.38
C PRO A 109 11.02 11.73 5.17
N GLU A 110 11.22 11.81 6.47
CA GLU A 110 10.51 12.71 7.36
C GLU A 110 11.23 14.05 7.55
N LYS A 111 10.46 15.11 7.84
CA LYS A 111 10.98 16.46 8.13
C LYS A 111 11.90 16.49 9.36
N THR A 112 11.67 15.61 10.33
CA THR A 112 12.48 15.51 11.57
C THR A 112 13.97 15.26 11.30
N LEU A 113 14.34 14.92 10.06
CA LEU A 113 15.71 14.72 9.61
C LEU A 113 16.51 16.04 9.39
N GLY A 114 16.04 17.16 9.90
CA GLY A 114 16.76 18.43 9.86
C GLY A 114 16.40 19.40 8.73
N MET A 115 15.60 18.99 7.76
CA MET A 115 15.13 19.90 6.71
C MET A 115 14.30 21.03 7.30
N SER A 116 14.68 22.29 7.01
CA SER A 116 14.07 23.48 7.60
C SER A 116 12.65 23.76 7.14
N SER A 117 12.16 23.10 6.10
CA SER A 117 10.84 23.36 5.49
C SER A 117 10.34 22.18 4.67
N ALA A 118 9.04 21.91 4.77
CA ALA A 118 8.32 20.96 3.92
C ALA A 118 8.44 21.25 2.42
N SER A 119 8.72 22.51 2.03
CA SER A 119 8.94 22.88 0.63
C SER A 119 10.24 22.35 0.05
N ARG A 120 11.17 21.91 0.89
CA ARG A 120 12.45 21.36 0.48
C ARG A 120 12.39 19.87 0.12
N LEU A 121 11.28 19.18 0.45
CA LEU A 121 11.01 17.80 0.05
C LEU A 121 10.03 17.77 -1.12
N THR A 122 10.46 17.23 -2.25
CA THR A 122 9.64 16.91 -3.41
C THR A 122 9.48 15.40 -3.50
N TYR A 123 8.26 14.89 -3.24
CA TYR A 123 8.01 13.46 -3.09
C TYR A 123 6.86 12.93 -3.96
N ALA A 124 6.05 13.78 -4.54
CA ALA A 124 4.89 13.35 -5.34
C ALA A 124 5.11 13.67 -6.83
N PRO A 125 4.65 12.79 -7.73
CA PRO A 125 3.99 11.51 -7.45
C PRO A 125 4.96 10.39 -7.05
N GLN A 126 4.40 9.29 -6.53
CA GLN A 126 5.07 8.00 -6.36
C GLN A 126 4.37 6.92 -7.19
N ALA A 127 5.05 5.80 -7.47
CA ALA A 127 4.42 4.63 -8.04
C ALA A 127 3.30 4.10 -7.10
N PRO A 128 2.25 3.47 -7.64
CA PRO A 128 1.21 2.89 -6.79
C PRO A 128 1.77 1.82 -5.84
N TYR A 129 1.25 1.77 -4.61
CA TYR A 129 1.48 0.67 -3.68
C TYR A 129 0.98 -0.65 -4.28
N VAL A 130 1.84 -1.63 -4.38
CA VAL A 130 1.53 -2.88 -5.11
C VAL A 130 0.73 -3.83 -4.22
N LEU A 131 -0.47 -4.17 -4.68
CA LEU A 131 -1.31 -5.23 -4.11
C LEU A 131 -1.44 -6.39 -5.11
N PRO A 132 -1.81 -7.60 -4.64
CA PRO A 132 -2.16 -8.71 -5.52
C PRO A 132 -3.24 -8.30 -6.53
N LYS A 133 -3.17 -8.81 -7.75
CA LYS A 133 -4.13 -8.50 -8.82
C LYS A 133 -5.55 -8.92 -8.46
N ASP A 134 -5.69 -10.07 -7.81
CA ASP A 134 -6.95 -10.65 -7.36
C ASP A 134 -6.88 -10.87 -5.84
N ILE A 135 -7.94 -10.49 -5.14
CA ILE A 135 -8.12 -10.69 -3.70
C ILE A 135 -9.47 -11.38 -3.51
N THR A 136 -9.47 -12.51 -2.84
CA THR A 136 -10.71 -13.20 -2.50
C THR A 136 -11.40 -12.48 -1.34
N ALA A 137 -12.70 -12.23 -1.45
CA ALA A 137 -13.52 -11.67 -0.37
C ALA A 137 -13.35 -12.49 0.91
N GLY A 138 -13.25 -11.81 2.05
CA GLY A 138 -12.89 -12.42 3.34
C GLY A 138 -11.38 -12.53 3.60
N THR A 139 -10.52 -12.33 2.59
CA THR A 139 -9.07 -12.23 2.80
C THR A 139 -8.72 -10.85 3.34
N VAL A 140 -7.74 -10.81 4.25
CA VAL A 140 -7.23 -9.57 4.83
C VAL A 140 -6.31 -8.85 3.85
N VAL A 141 -6.53 -7.54 3.68
CA VAL A 141 -5.61 -6.61 3.04
C VAL A 141 -5.02 -5.73 4.12
N ASP A 142 -3.73 -5.86 4.36
CA ASP A 142 -3.04 -5.13 5.41
C ASP A 142 -2.26 -3.95 4.83
N LEU A 143 -2.71 -2.73 5.16
CA LEU A 143 -2.06 -1.46 4.87
C LEU A 143 -1.69 -0.72 6.17
N SER A 144 -1.61 -1.44 7.31
CA SER A 144 -1.35 -0.84 8.62
C SER A 144 0.03 -0.18 8.72
N SER A 145 1.01 -0.62 7.93
CA SER A 145 2.31 0.06 7.80
C SER A 145 2.20 1.52 7.35
N GLU A 146 1.16 1.84 6.57
CA GLU A 146 0.91 3.17 6.02
C GLU A 146 -0.02 4.02 6.92
N LEU A 147 -0.45 3.49 8.08
CA LEU A 147 -1.46 4.12 8.93
C LEU A 147 -0.99 5.42 9.55
N LYS A 148 0.28 5.49 9.92
CA LYS A 148 0.84 6.62 10.65
C LYS A 148 2.18 7.06 10.09
N ALA A 149 2.39 8.36 10.01
CA ALA A 149 3.66 8.97 9.63
C ALA A 149 3.80 10.38 10.22
N PHE A 150 5.02 10.81 10.45
CA PHE A 150 5.34 12.21 10.74
C PHE A 150 5.47 13.02 9.46
N GLY A 151 6.17 12.50 8.48
CA GLY A 151 6.36 13.12 7.18
C GLY A 151 6.89 14.55 7.29
N VAL A 152 6.18 15.51 6.67
CA VAL A 152 6.50 16.94 6.76
C VAL A 152 5.68 17.68 7.84
N SER A 153 4.92 16.95 8.64
CA SER A 153 4.16 17.46 9.78
C SER A 153 5.05 17.62 11.02
N ASP A 154 4.59 18.40 12.00
CA ASP A 154 5.27 18.54 13.29
C ASP A 154 4.77 17.51 14.33
N LYS A 155 3.88 16.62 13.93
CA LYS A 155 3.30 15.55 14.75
C LYS A 155 3.01 14.32 13.90
N GLU A 156 2.81 13.18 14.56
CA GLU A 156 2.33 11.98 13.92
C GLU A 156 0.92 12.19 13.35
N GLU A 157 0.75 11.93 12.06
CA GLU A 157 -0.53 12.05 11.35
C GLU A 157 -1.05 10.67 10.96
N THR A 158 -2.37 10.52 10.99
CA THR A 158 -3.04 9.29 10.61
C THR A 158 -3.46 9.35 9.14
N THR A 159 -3.23 8.27 8.43
CA THR A 159 -3.66 8.10 7.03
C THR A 159 -5.14 7.75 6.97
N THR A 160 -5.84 8.41 6.05
CA THR A 160 -7.20 8.05 5.67
C THR A 160 -7.19 7.21 4.41
N TYR A 161 -8.01 6.17 4.40
CA TYR A 161 -8.13 5.22 3.29
C TYR A 161 -9.49 5.37 2.63
N THR A 162 -9.51 5.38 1.30
CA THR A 162 -10.75 5.43 0.52
C THR A 162 -10.65 4.46 -0.64
N TRP A 163 -11.37 3.34 -0.55
CA TRP A 163 -11.50 2.39 -1.64
C TRP A 163 -12.45 2.93 -2.70
N ARG A 164 -12.11 2.79 -3.98
CA ARG A 164 -12.87 3.32 -5.10
C ARG A 164 -12.97 2.31 -6.24
N LEU A 165 -14.09 2.30 -6.94
CA LEU A 165 -14.24 1.61 -8.21
C LEU A 165 -13.32 2.25 -9.26
N LYS A 166 -12.65 1.44 -10.08
CA LYS A 166 -11.68 1.90 -11.06
C LYS A 166 -12.33 2.77 -12.15
N THR A 167 -13.45 2.33 -12.69
CA THR A 167 -14.09 2.95 -13.85
C THR A 167 -14.83 4.23 -13.47
N SER A 168 -15.65 4.20 -12.43
CA SER A 168 -16.47 5.35 -12.02
C SER A 168 -15.76 6.28 -11.02
N GLY A 169 -14.75 5.80 -10.32
CA GLY A 169 -14.14 6.51 -9.19
C GLY A 169 -15.05 6.61 -7.96
N THR A 170 -16.21 5.95 -7.97
CA THR A 170 -17.14 5.95 -6.84
C THR A 170 -16.50 5.30 -5.63
N ALA A 171 -16.64 5.95 -4.47
CA ALA A 171 -16.14 5.38 -3.22
C ALA A 171 -16.99 4.20 -2.77
N LEU A 172 -16.34 3.14 -2.32
CA LEU A 172 -16.97 2.03 -1.61
C LEU A 172 -17.39 2.48 -0.21
N GLN A 173 -18.38 1.83 0.35
CA GLN A 173 -18.93 2.14 1.67
C GLN A 173 -18.33 1.22 2.73
N LYS A 174 -17.67 1.83 3.73
CA LYS A 174 -17.23 1.10 4.93
C LYS A 174 -18.44 0.47 5.63
N ASP A 175 -18.25 -0.71 6.19
CA ASP A 175 -19.25 -1.55 6.89
C ASP A 175 -20.40 -2.08 5.98
N VAL A 176 -20.30 -1.82 4.66
CA VAL A 176 -21.18 -2.38 3.61
C VAL A 176 -20.34 -3.21 2.64
N ASP A 177 -19.39 -2.58 1.95
CA ASP A 177 -18.56 -3.22 0.93
C ASP A 177 -17.27 -3.82 1.55
N TYR A 178 -16.80 -3.25 2.64
CA TYR A 178 -15.63 -3.73 3.39
C TYR A 178 -15.68 -3.31 4.86
N THR A 179 -15.00 -4.05 5.71
CA THR A 179 -14.68 -3.62 7.08
C THR A 179 -13.26 -3.08 7.16
N GLU A 180 -13.00 -2.17 8.10
CA GLU A 180 -11.68 -1.59 8.30
C GLU A 180 -11.41 -1.36 9.78
N LYS A 181 -10.23 -1.76 10.21
CA LYS A 181 -9.69 -1.44 11.53
C LYS A 181 -8.18 -1.20 11.43
N ASP A 182 -7.74 -0.02 11.81
CA ASP A 182 -6.31 0.35 11.92
C ASP A 182 -5.50 0.08 10.64
N GLY A 183 -6.07 0.38 9.46
CA GLY A 183 -5.43 0.15 8.16
C GLY A 183 -5.53 -1.29 7.64
N VAL A 184 -6.26 -2.15 8.34
CA VAL A 184 -6.51 -3.54 7.95
C VAL A 184 -7.92 -3.67 7.40
N PHE A 185 -8.07 -4.22 6.20
CA PHE A 185 -9.32 -4.28 5.44
C PHE A 185 -9.73 -5.72 5.17
N THR A 186 -11.04 -5.95 5.18
CA THR A 186 -11.64 -7.21 4.73
C THR A 186 -12.85 -6.88 3.87
N PHE A 187 -12.83 -7.27 2.60
CA PHE A 187 -13.96 -7.08 1.69
C PHE A 187 -15.10 -8.03 2.03
N THR A 188 -16.32 -7.53 1.98
CA THR A 188 -17.53 -8.34 2.15
C THR A 188 -17.73 -9.23 0.93
N GLY A 189 -18.49 -10.34 1.09
CA GLY A 189 -18.57 -11.42 0.10
C GLY A 189 -19.37 -11.14 -1.18
N THR A 190 -19.53 -9.89 -1.60
CA THR A 190 -20.15 -9.54 -2.89
C THR A 190 -19.09 -9.35 -3.96
N GLU A 191 -19.30 -9.98 -5.12
CA GLU A 191 -18.47 -9.72 -6.29
C GLU A 191 -18.66 -8.28 -6.75
N LEU A 192 -17.55 -7.58 -6.94
CA LEU A 192 -17.59 -6.24 -7.51
C LEU A 192 -17.39 -6.35 -9.02
N ALA A 193 -18.32 -5.79 -9.79
CA ALA A 193 -18.29 -5.81 -11.26
C ALA A 193 -17.08 -5.05 -11.86
N ASP A 194 -16.35 -4.30 -11.04
CA ASP A 194 -15.19 -3.50 -11.43
C ASP A 194 -14.04 -3.71 -10.44
N SER A 195 -12.82 -3.53 -10.92
CA SER A 195 -11.65 -3.50 -10.04
C SER A 195 -11.70 -2.29 -9.11
N VAL A 196 -11.06 -2.40 -7.96
CA VAL A 196 -10.97 -1.33 -6.95
C VAL A 196 -9.53 -0.91 -6.73
N TYR A 197 -9.34 0.28 -6.19
CA TYR A 197 -8.06 0.78 -5.70
C TYR A 197 -8.29 1.59 -4.42
N CYS A 198 -7.31 1.59 -3.54
CA CYS A 198 -7.34 2.41 -2.33
C CYS A 198 -6.57 3.72 -2.54
N VAL A 199 -7.18 4.84 -2.24
CA VAL A 199 -6.51 6.14 -2.10
C VAL A 199 -6.10 6.31 -0.65
N MET A 200 -4.83 6.63 -0.44
CA MET A 200 -4.24 6.91 0.86
C MET A 200 -3.93 8.40 0.94
N ALA A 201 -4.50 9.10 1.91
CA ALA A 201 -4.30 10.53 2.12
C ALA A 201 -3.94 10.82 3.57
N THR A 202 -2.90 11.62 3.78
CA THR A 202 -2.42 11.99 5.10
C THR A 202 -1.91 13.42 5.12
N ALA A 203 -2.09 14.12 6.24
CA ALA A 203 -1.50 15.43 6.46
C ALA A 203 0.04 15.36 6.64
N ALA A 204 0.59 14.16 6.88
CA ALA A 204 2.03 13.94 6.86
C ALA A 204 2.66 14.28 5.51
N TYR A 205 1.94 14.00 4.41
CA TYR A 205 2.39 14.25 3.03
C TYR A 205 1.30 14.94 2.19
N PRO A 206 1.02 16.24 2.43
CA PRO A 206 -0.12 16.94 1.83
C PRO A 206 -0.01 17.18 0.31
N LYS A 207 1.15 16.92 -0.33
CA LYS A 207 1.29 17.01 -1.79
C LYS A 207 0.69 15.81 -2.54
N PHE A 208 0.30 14.73 -1.83
CA PHE A 208 -0.45 13.62 -2.41
C PHE A 208 -1.91 14.02 -2.66
N THR A 209 -2.13 14.99 -3.53
CA THR A 209 -3.45 15.54 -3.86
C THR A 209 -3.69 15.62 -5.36
N GLY A 210 -4.95 15.66 -5.77
CA GLY A 210 -5.35 15.66 -7.18
C GLY A 210 -5.04 14.34 -7.89
N THR A 211 -5.52 14.16 -9.09
CA THR A 211 -5.42 12.88 -9.82
C THR A 211 -3.99 12.50 -10.21
N ALA A 212 -3.14 13.51 -10.49
CA ALA A 212 -1.77 13.29 -10.92
C ALA A 212 -0.81 12.90 -9.78
N ASN A 213 -1.06 13.39 -8.56
CA ASN A 213 -0.17 13.19 -7.41
C ASN A 213 -0.77 12.28 -6.33
N MET A 214 -1.96 11.73 -6.57
CA MET A 214 -2.66 10.86 -5.64
C MET A 214 -1.80 9.63 -5.31
N PHE A 215 -1.55 9.37 -4.02
CA PHE A 215 -0.96 8.12 -3.60
C PHE A 215 -2.05 7.06 -3.47
N LYS A 216 -1.87 5.94 -4.14
CA LYS A 216 -2.88 4.89 -4.24
C LYS A 216 -2.27 3.51 -4.45
N THR A 217 -3.06 2.49 -4.22
CA THR A 217 -2.70 1.10 -4.58
C THR A 217 -2.81 0.85 -6.09
N THR A 218 -2.23 -0.25 -6.54
CA THR A 218 -2.59 -0.87 -7.83
C THR A 218 -4.08 -1.25 -7.83
N ASN A 219 -4.65 -1.48 -9.02
CA ASN A 219 -6.02 -1.96 -9.12
C ASN A 219 -6.08 -3.44 -8.71
N VAL A 220 -7.12 -3.79 -7.96
CA VAL A 220 -7.38 -5.12 -7.44
C VAL A 220 -8.75 -5.58 -7.88
N HIS A 221 -8.89 -6.81 -8.33
CA HIS A 221 -10.18 -7.45 -8.57
C HIS A 221 -10.60 -8.21 -7.31
N ILE A 222 -11.79 -7.91 -6.80
CA ILE A 222 -12.34 -8.62 -5.64
C ILE A 222 -13.14 -9.81 -6.16
N THR A 223 -12.61 -11.00 -5.92
CA THR A 223 -13.24 -12.27 -6.29
C THR A 223 -14.01 -12.84 -5.11
N VAL A 224 -15.07 -13.55 -5.39
CA VAL A 224 -15.74 -14.38 -4.38
C VAL A 224 -15.13 -15.78 -4.35
N PRO A 225 -15.12 -16.47 -3.17
CA PRO A 225 -14.64 -17.84 -3.11
C PRO A 225 -15.32 -18.74 -4.14
N ALA A 226 -14.55 -19.51 -4.91
CA ALA A 226 -15.09 -20.43 -5.89
C ALA A 226 -16.05 -21.43 -5.21
N GLY A 227 -17.30 -21.46 -5.67
CA GLY A 227 -18.36 -22.32 -5.12
C GLY A 227 -19.58 -21.59 -4.55
N VAL A 228 -19.61 -20.27 -4.61
CA VAL A 228 -20.83 -19.48 -4.37
C VAL A 228 -21.48 -19.21 -5.73
N ASP A 229 -22.34 -20.16 -6.16
CA ASP A 229 -23.23 -19.89 -7.30
C ASP A 229 -24.23 -18.81 -6.88
N GLU A 230 -24.19 -17.64 -7.50
CA GLU A 230 -25.19 -16.56 -7.34
C GLU A 230 -26.56 -16.92 -7.93
N ASN A 231 -26.80 -18.18 -8.18
CA ASN A 231 -28.14 -18.59 -8.62
C ASN A 231 -29.13 -18.37 -7.49
N THR A 232 -29.78 -17.22 -7.57
CA THR A 232 -31.01 -16.81 -6.89
C THR A 232 -31.59 -17.88 -5.98
N VAL A 233 -31.18 -17.83 -4.72
CA VAL A 233 -31.86 -18.62 -3.68
C VAL A 233 -33.26 -18.06 -3.58
N SER A 234 -34.26 -18.82 -3.94
CA SER A 234 -35.68 -18.48 -3.69
C SER A 234 -35.94 -18.32 -2.17
N SER A 235 -35.02 -18.80 -1.34
CA SER A 235 -34.98 -18.63 0.10
C SER A 235 -34.21 -17.35 0.46
N ARG A 236 -34.74 -16.54 1.37
CA ARG A 236 -34.09 -15.35 1.90
C ARG A 236 -33.22 -15.75 3.08
N ILE A 237 -31.92 -15.36 3.04
CA ILE A 237 -31.01 -15.51 4.16
C ILE A 237 -30.81 -14.14 4.77
N ILE A 238 -31.03 -14.00 6.06
CA ILE A 238 -30.90 -12.77 6.82
C ILE A 238 -29.97 -13.04 7.96
N THR A 239 -28.93 -12.20 8.09
CA THR A 239 -28.04 -12.18 9.26
C THR A 239 -28.46 -11.10 10.24
N THR A 240 -28.29 -11.36 11.53
CA THR A 240 -28.64 -10.40 12.58
C THR A 240 -27.47 -10.22 13.54
N GLY A 241 -27.34 -9.03 14.12
CA GLY A 241 -26.23 -8.61 14.98
C GLY A 241 -25.99 -9.41 16.27
N ASN A 242 -26.70 -10.53 16.46
CA ASN A 242 -26.58 -11.36 17.66
C ASN A 242 -26.04 -12.76 17.37
N GLY A 243 -25.22 -12.93 16.34
CA GLY A 243 -24.69 -14.25 15.98
C GLY A 243 -25.76 -15.20 15.43
N LEU A 244 -26.75 -14.68 14.71
CA LEU A 244 -27.85 -15.48 14.17
C LEU A 244 -27.90 -15.43 12.64
N ILE A 245 -28.04 -16.60 12.01
CA ILE A 245 -28.39 -16.76 10.60
C ILE A 245 -29.87 -17.18 10.56
N LYS A 246 -30.71 -16.40 9.90
CA LYS A 246 -32.10 -16.72 9.66
C LYS A 246 -32.28 -17.12 8.20
N VAL A 247 -32.93 -18.25 7.98
CA VAL A 247 -33.28 -18.75 6.66
C VAL A 247 -34.82 -18.73 6.54
N LEU A 248 -35.33 -18.04 5.53
CA LEU A 248 -36.73 -17.87 5.26
C LEU A 248 -37.10 -18.58 3.96
N ASN A 249 -38.28 -19.17 3.90
CA ASN A 249 -38.87 -19.81 2.71
C ASN A 249 -38.00 -20.95 2.12
N ALA A 250 -37.24 -21.68 2.94
CA ALA A 250 -36.64 -22.94 2.54
C ALA A 250 -37.74 -24.03 2.45
N GLU A 251 -37.50 -25.00 1.59
CA GLU A 251 -38.48 -26.11 1.41
C GLU A 251 -38.42 -27.06 2.60
N ASN A 252 -39.54 -27.58 2.99
CA ASN A 252 -39.64 -28.55 4.08
C ASN A 252 -38.79 -29.79 3.76
N ASN A 253 -37.97 -30.23 4.71
CA ASN A 253 -36.96 -31.26 4.62
C ASN A 253 -35.63 -30.88 3.94
N ASP A 254 -35.45 -29.67 3.43
CA ASP A 254 -34.12 -29.20 3.02
C ASP A 254 -33.13 -29.27 4.20
N MET A 255 -31.89 -29.53 3.87
CA MET A 255 -30.80 -29.42 4.82
C MET A 255 -30.11 -28.06 4.66
N ILE A 256 -30.03 -27.33 5.76
CA ILE A 256 -29.20 -26.14 5.85
C ILE A 256 -27.85 -26.57 6.42
N GLU A 257 -26.78 -26.37 5.68
CA GLU A 257 -25.43 -26.66 6.10
C GLU A 257 -24.65 -25.33 6.17
N VAL A 258 -24.00 -25.06 7.29
CA VAL A 258 -23.18 -23.85 7.50
C VAL A 258 -21.72 -24.26 7.56
N PHE A 259 -20.92 -23.66 6.71
CA PHE A 259 -19.48 -23.90 6.65
C PHE A 259 -18.72 -22.61 6.98
N SER A 260 -17.57 -22.74 7.60
CA SER A 260 -16.58 -21.67 7.69
C SER A 260 -15.94 -21.43 6.31
N LEU A 261 -15.28 -20.27 6.12
CA LEU A 261 -14.64 -19.94 4.84
C LEU A 261 -13.53 -20.93 4.42
N ASN A 262 -12.93 -21.63 5.36
CA ASN A 262 -11.96 -22.69 5.05
C ASN A 262 -12.60 -24.04 4.69
N GLY A 263 -13.95 -24.07 4.54
CA GLY A 263 -14.69 -25.26 4.14
C GLY A 263 -15.04 -26.24 5.26
N ALA A 264 -14.70 -25.93 6.52
CA ALA A 264 -15.08 -26.80 7.65
C ALA A 264 -16.59 -26.65 7.95
N LEU A 265 -17.28 -27.77 8.12
CA LEU A 265 -18.68 -27.79 8.51
C LEU A 265 -18.83 -27.31 9.97
N VAL A 266 -19.58 -26.22 10.15
CA VAL A 266 -19.83 -25.61 11.47
C VAL A 266 -21.08 -26.23 12.10
N THR A 267 -22.17 -26.35 11.33
CA THR A 267 -23.40 -26.94 11.81
C THR A 267 -24.34 -27.33 10.65
N THR A 268 -25.30 -28.19 10.94
CA THR A 268 -26.36 -28.56 10.03
C THR A 268 -27.74 -28.39 10.70
N ARG A 269 -28.74 -28.03 9.93
CA ARG A 269 -30.12 -27.95 10.39
C ARG A 269 -31.09 -28.48 9.31
N LYS A 270 -32.01 -29.32 9.70
CA LYS A 270 -33.10 -29.73 8.82
C LYS A 270 -34.21 -28.70 8.90
N VAL A 271 -34.71 -28.27 7.75
CA VAL A 271 -35.83 -27.32 7.68
C VAL A 271 -37.11 -28.02 8.13
N SER A 272 -37.75 -27.45 9.13
CA SER A 272 -39.04 -27.94 9.69
C SER A 272 -40.13 -26.88 9.63
N GLU A 273 -39.75 -25.60 9.49
CA GLU A 273 -40.67 -24.45 9.49
C GLU A 273 -40.29 -23.46 8.39
N ASN A 274 -41.17 -22.52 8.07
CA ASN A 274 -40.91 -21.46 7.08
C ASN A 274 -39.74 -20.54 7.45
N MET A 275 -39.28 -20.56 8.70
CA MET A 275 -38.15 -19.79 9.19
C MET A 275 -37.27 -20.64 10.13
N GLU A 276 -36.08 -20.91 9.72
CA GLU A 276 -35.09 -21.55 10.58
C GLU A 276 -34.05 -20.50 11.08
N THR A 277 -33.69 -20.67 12.36
CA THR A 277 -32.68 -19.79 13.00
C THR A 277 -31.51 -20.61 13.48
N ILE A 278 -30.32 -20.24 13.04
CA ILE A 278 -29.07 -20.94 13.36
C ILE A 278 -28.15 -19.95 14.12
N LYS A 279 -27.74 -20.34 15.31
CA LYS A 279 -26.82 -19.58 16.13
C LYS A 279 -25.38 -19.94 15.77
N VAL A 280 -24.58 -18.94 15.45
CA VAL A 280 -23.15 -19.07 15.18
C VAL A 280 -22.39 -17.95 15.91
N VAL A 281 -21.07 -18.07 16.04
CA VAL A 281 -20.24 -16.94 16.50
C VAL A 281 -20.14 -15.88 15.39
N PRO A 282 -19.90 -14.60 15.71
CA PRO A 282 -19.65 -13.60 14.68
C PRO A 282 -18.53 -14.03 13.73
N GLY A 283 -18.76 -13.86 12.43
CA GLY A 283 -17.83 -14.31 11.42
C GLY A 283 -18.44 -14.47 10.04
N SER A 284 -17.63 -14.90 9.08
CA SER A 284 -18.07 -15.15 7.70
C SER A 284 -18.28 -16.63 7.46
N TYR A 285 -19.41 -16.97 6.80
CA TYR A 285 -19.84 -18.34 6.59
C TYR A 285 -20.34 -18.56 5.17
N ILE A 286 -20.31 -19.82 4.73
CA ILE A 286 -21.01 -20.30 3.55
C ILE A 286 -22.23 -21.08 4.05
N VAL A 287 -23.42 -20.66 3.66
CA VAL A 287 -24.68 -21.34 3.95
C VAL A 287 -25.12 -22.10 2.70
N LYS A 288 -25.30 -23.40 2.82
CA LYS A 288 -25.79 -24.25 1.75
C LYS A 288 -27.20 -24.75 2.12
N ILE A 289 -28.16 -24.67 1.18
CA ILE A 289 -29.53 -25.15 1.31
C ILE A 289 -29.85 -25.99 0.08
N GLY A 290 -30.00 -27.28 0.25
CA GLY A 290 -30.11 -28.20 -0.87
C GLY A 290 -28.88 -28.13 -1.78
N ASN A 291 -29.06 -27.77 -3.05
CA ASN A 291 -27.97 -27.60 -4.01
C ASN A 291 -27.47 -26.15 -4.15
N LYS A 292 -28.05 -25.21 -3.41
CA LYS A 292 -27.74 -23.78 -3.49
C LYS A 292 -26.82 -23.37 -2.34
N ARG A 293 -25.94 -22.42 -2.60
CA ARG A 293 -24.99 -21.87 -1.60
C ARG A 293 -25.00 -20.35 -1.65
N CYS A 294 -24.78 -19.71 -0.51
CA CYS A 294 -24.51 -18.28 -0.42
C CYS A 294 -23.51 -18.00 0.68
N SER A 295 -22.73 -16.94 0.56
CA SER A 295 -21.92 -16.43 1.66
C SER A 295 -22.70 -15.45 2.51
N VAL A 296 -22.45 -15.45 3.83
CA VAL A 296 -23.09 -14.56 4.79
C VAL A 296 -22.05 -14.07 5.79
N ILE A 297 -22.19 -12.82 6.21
CA ILE A 297 -21.42 -12.26 7.32
C ILE A 297 -22.37 -12.10 8.49
N VAL A 298 -21.99 -12.69 9.61
CA VAL A 298 -22.74 -12.59 10.87
C VAL A 298 -21.97 -11.62 11.77
N PRO A 299 -22.50 -10.42 12.00
CA PRO A 299 -21.87 -9.41 12.85
C PRO A 299 -21.85 -9.78 14.33
#